data_3df2b46b73dcd650760f10c6242589ea
#
_entry.id   3df2b46b73dcd650760f10c6242589ea
#
_cell.length_a   1.000
_cell.length_b   1.000
_cell.length_c   1.000
_cell.angle_alpha   90.00
_cell.angle_beta   90.00
_cell.angle_gamma   90.00
#
_symmetry.space_group_name_H-M   'P 1'
#
loop_
_entity.id
_entity.type
_entity.pdbx_description
1 polymer ?
#
loop_
_entity_poly.entity_id
_entity_poly.type
_entity_poly.pdbx_seq_one_letter_code
_entity_poly.pdbx_strand_id
1 'polypeptide(L)'
;MSQNVRKTISREYFTCGLLDLQYFLHNGGHFLSLLNHLFTSESVSEGHPDKVCDRISDAIVDLYIGREPEARVACETMVTTNRIVLAGEVRGPNSITHKMIEETAREAVKEIGYEQDGFHWKNVSIDTFLHSQSADIAMGVDAVGNKDEGAGDQGI
;
A
#
# COMPACT_ATOMS: atom_id res chain seq x y z
N MET A 1 -6.92 -3.53 34.83
CA MET A 1 -7.84 -4.55 34.32
C MET A 1 -7.57 -4.70 32.83
N SER A 2 -6.80 -5.72 32.48
CA SER A 2 -6.41 -5.98 31.08
C SER A 2 -7.55 -6.74 30.39
N GLN A 3 -8.23 -6.09 29.46
CA GLN A 3 -9.14 -6.81 28.56
C GLN A 3 -8.32 -7.38 27.38
N ASN A 4 -8.06 -8.68 27.47
CA ASN A 4 -7.58 -9.49 26.37
C ASN A 4 -8.64 -9.51 25.25
N VAL A 5 -8.49 -8.68 24.24
CA VAL A 5 -9.25 -8.80 22.99
C VAL A 5 -8.56 -9.88 22.16
N ARG A 6 -8.92 -11.15 22.39
CA ARG A 6 -8.68 -12.21 21.42
C ARG A 6 -9.64 -11.98 20.26
N LYS A 7 -9.20 -11.29 19.22
CA LYS A 7 -9.93 -11.31 17.94
C LYS A 7 -9.69 -12.67 17.28
N THR A 8 -10.76 -13.45 17.22
CA THR A 8 -10.83 -14.67 16.45
C THR A 8 -10.73 -14.31 14.97
N ILE A 9 -9.69 -14.81 14.32
CA ILE A 9 -9.58 -14.74 12.85
C ILE A 9 -10.62 -15.71 12.29
N SER A 10 -11.73 -15.19 11.80
CA SER A 10 -12.69 -16.00 11.06
C SER A 10 -12.18 -16.19 9.64
N ARG A 11 -11.74 -17.39 9.31
CA ARG A 11 -11.52 -17.82 7.93
C ARG A 11 -12.88 -18.10 7.31
N GLU A 12 -13.37 -17.21 6.51
CA GLU A 12 -14.52 -17.49 5.65
C GLU A 12 -14.04 -18.10 4.33
N TYR A 13 -14.39 -19.36 4.14
CA TYR A 13 -14.16 -20.06 2.86
C TYR A 13 -15.36 -19.80 1.95
N PHE A 14 -15.15 -18.99 0.93
CA PHE A 14 -16.15 -18.88 -0.14
C PHE A 14 -15.96 -20.05 -1.12
N THR A 15 -16.89 -21.01 -1.08
CA THR A 15 -17.04 -21.97 -2.16
C THR A 15 -17.91 -21.32 -3.24
N CYS A 16 -17.29 -20.98 -4.36
CA CYS A 16 -18.03 -20.56 -5.55
C CYS A 16 -18.87 -21.74 -6.03
N GLY A 17 -20.21 -21.58 -5.96
CA GLY A 17 -21.18 -22.62 -6.29
C GLY A 17 -21.04 -23.09 -7.73
N LEU A 18 -21.27 -24.38 -7.92
CA LEU A 18 -21.42 -25.03 -9.22
C LEU A 18 -22.54 -24.32 -10.02
N LEU A 19 -22.14 -23.48 -10.93
CA LEU A 19 -23.05 -23.01 -11.98
C LEU A 19 -23.21 -24.13 -13.01
N ASP A 20 -24.44 -24.53 -13.17
CA ASP A 20 -25.04 -25.53 -14.01
C ASP A 20 -24.17 -26.05 -15.18
N LEU A 21 -23.66 -27.26 -15.00
CA LEU A 21 -22.94 -28.05 -16.02
C LEU A 21 -23.84 -28.47 -17.19
N GLN A 22 -25.18 -28.38 -17.05
CA GLN A 22 -26.15 -28.81 -18.07
C GLN A 22 -26.30 -27.82 -19.23
N TYR A 23 -25.98 -26.55 -19.04
CA TYR A 23 -26.11 -25.56 -20.12
C TYR A 23 -24.97 -25.64 -21.15
N PHE A 24 -23.85 -26.23 -20.78
CA PHE A 24 -22.62 -26.24 -21.62
C PHE A 24 -22.53 -27.46 -22.58
N LEU A 25 -23.26 -28.52 -22.28
CA LEU A 25 -23.17 -29.78 -23.10
C LEU A 25 -23.96 -29.72 -24.41
N HIS A 26 -24.76 -28.68 -24.67
CA HIS A 26 -25.61 -28.57 -25.85
C HIS A 26 -25.01 -27.77 -26.99
N ASN A 27 -23.89 -27.08 -26.81
CA ASN A 27 -23.33 -26.13 -27.81
C ASN A 27 -21.88 -26.40 -28.25
N GLY A 28 -21.40 -27.62 -28.21
CA GLY A 28 -20.14 -28.01 -28.91
C GLY A 28 -18.89 -27.20 -28.50
N GLY A 29 -18.87 -26.60 -27.34
CA GLY A 29 -17.74 -25.80 -26.85
C GLY A 29 -16.61 -26.68 -26.35
N HIS A 30 -15.39 -26.32 -26.67
CA HIS A 30 -14.16 -26.93 -26.15
C HIS A 30 -14.21 -27.03 -24.63
N PHE A 31 -13.94 -28.23 -24.11
CA PHE A 31 -13.85 -28.52 -22.69
C PHE A 31 -12.66 -27.75 -22.08
N LEU A 32 -12.89 -26.54 -21.63
CA LEU A 32 -11.99 -25.89 -20.69
C LEU A 32 -12.13 -26.66 -19.38
N SER A 33 -11.12 -27.45 -19.03
CA SER A 33 -10.97 -28.06 -17.72
C SER A 33 -11.27 -26.99 -16.67
N LEU A 34 -12.42 -27.09 -15.99
CA LEU A 34 -12.71 -26.34 -14.80
C LEU A 34 -11.73 -26.84 -13.73
N LEU A 35 -10.54 -26.28 -13.72
CA LEU A 35 -9.60 -26.46 -12.62
C LEU A 35 -10.30 -25.90 -11.37
N ASN A 36 -10.52 -26.76 -10.38
CA ASN A 36 -10.95 -26.31 -9.07
C ASN A 36 -9.96 -25.26 -8.58
N HIS A 37 -10.39 -24.01 -8.57
CA HIS A 37 -9.55 -22.89 -8.12
C HIS A 37 -9.89 -22.62 -6.65
N LEU A 38 -8.91 -22.87 -5.79
CA LEU A 38 -9.01 -22.48 -4.39
C LEU A 38 -8.51 -21.04 -4.27
N PHE A 39 -9.41 -20.14 -3.91
CA PHE A 39 -9.10 -18.75 -3.62
C PHE A 39 -9.21 -18.50 -2.12
N THR A 40 -8.19 -17.85 -1.56
CA THR A 40 -8.19 -17.42 -0.16
C THR A 40 -8.02 -15.92 -0.10
N SER A 41 -8.73 -15.27 0.80
CA SER A 41 -8.63 -13.85 1.06
C SER A 41 -8.55 -13.63 2.57
N GLU A 42 -7.69 -12.73 2.99
CA GLU A 42 -7.62 -12.30 4.39
C GLU A 42 -7.54 -10.78 4.48
N SER A 43 -8.05 -10.24 5.56
CA SER A 43 -8.02 -8.81 5.84
C SER A 43 -7.63 -8.58 7.30
N VAL A 44 -6.87 -7.52 7.54
CA VAL A 44 -6.45 -7.08 8.87
C VAL A 44 -7.25 -5.84 9.30
N SER A 45 -7.31 -5.60 10.62
CA SER A 45 -7.98 -4.41 11.17
C SER A 45 -7.16 -3.14 10.92
N GLU A 46 -7.81 -1.98 11.01
CA GLU A 46 -7.21 -0.65 10.78
C GLU A 46 -5.94 -0.38 11.61
N GLY A 47 -5.88 -0.90 12.84
CA GLY A 47 -4.72 -0.76 13.72
C GLY A 47 -3.64 -1.84 13.52
N HIS A 48 -3.75 -2.71 12.51
CA HIS A 48 -2.67 -3.65 12.21
C HIS A 48 -1.46 -2.89 11.64
N PRO A 49 -0.21 -3.24 12.03
CA PRO A 49 0.98 -2.54 11.54
C PRO A 49 1.05 -2.39 10.02
N ASP A 50 0.74 -3.44 9.27
CA ASP A 50 0.76 -3.38 7.79
C ASP A 50 -0.25 -2.36 7.26
N LYS A 51 -1.46 -2.32 7.84
CA LYS A 51 -2.48 -1.35 7.44
C LYS A 51 -2.10 0.09 7.82
N VAL A 52 -1.41 0.27 8.94
CA VAL A 52 -0.84 1.56 9.34
C VAL A 52 0.23 2.00 8.34
N CYS A 53 1.10 1.08 7.92
CA CYS A 53 2.11 1.37 6.88
C CYS A 53 1.46 1.80 5.57
N ASP A 54 0.48 1.05 5.07
CA ASP A 54 -0.28 1.39 3.87
C ASP A 54 -0.88 2.80 3.98
N ARG A 55 -1.57 3.09 5.09
CA ARG A 55 -2.21 4.39 5.30
C ARG A 55 -1.22 5.56 5.32
N ILE A 56 -0.03 5.35 5.88
CA ILE A 56 1.02 6.37 5.89
C ILE A 56 1.58 6.55 4.47
N SER A 57 1.89 5.46 3.77
CA SER A 57 2.40 5.51 2.39
C SER A 57 1.43 6.23 1.48
N ASP A 58 0.12 5.90 1.54
CA ASP A 58 -0.93 6.57 0.78
C ASP A 58 -0.98 8.07 1.07
N ALA A 59 -0.91 8.48 2.34
CA ALA A 59 -0.92 9.89 2.72
C ALA A 59 0.30 10.65 2.16
N ILE A 60 1.46 10.00 2.06
CA ILE A 60 2.65 10.60 1.43
C ILE A 60 2.45 10.72 -0.09
N VAL A 61 1.88 9.72 -0.74
CA VAL A 61 1.52 9.79 -2.17
C VAL A 61 0.57 10.96 -2.41
N ASP A 62 -0.49 11.08 -1.63
CA ASP A 62 -1.47 12.17 -1.72
C ASP A 62 -0.84 13.55 -1.50
N LEU A 63 0.14 13.65 -0.59
CA LEU A 63 0.89 14.88 -0.33
C LEU A 63 1.61 15.38 -1.59
N TYR A 64 2.22 14.47 -2.36
CA TYR A 64 2.97 14.79 -3.57
C TYR A 64 2.04 15.05 -4.76
N ILE A 65 1.11 14.13 -5.05
CA ILE A 65 0.20 14.21 -6.19
C ILE A 65 -0.74 15.41 -6.07
N GLY A 66 -1.16 15.74 -4.86
CA GLY A 66 -1.98 16.93 -4.59
C GLY A 66 -1.29 18.26 -4.92
N ARG A 67 0.04 18.29 -5.05
CA ARG A 67 0.81 19.48 -5.45
C ARG A 67 1.29 19.43 -6.89
N GLU A 68 1.58 18.25 -7.37
CA GLU A 68 2.05 17.99 -8.73
C GLU A 68 1.48 16.67 -9.22
N PRO A 69 0.44 16.68 -10.10
CA PRO A 69 -0.20 15.47 -10.58
C PRO A 69 0.74 14.49 -11.28
N GLU A 70 1.85 14.98 -11.84
CA GLU A 70 2.89 14.18 -12.49
C GLU A 70 3.99 13.72 -11.52
N ALA A 71 3.83 13.94 -10.22
CA ALA A 71 4.76 13.43 -9.22
C ALA A 71 4.82 11.90 -9.24
N ARG A 72 6.01 11.35 -9.01
CA ARG A 72 6.23 9.91 -8.86
C ARG A 72 6.72 9.63 -7.45
N VAL A 73 6.07 8.71 -6.78
CA VAL A 73 6.32 8.44 -5.37
C VAL A 73 6.36 6.94 -5.15
N ALA A 74 7.52 6.44 -4.79
CA ALA A 74 7.71 5.11 -4.23
C ALA A 74 8.09 5.30 -2.76
N CYS A 75 7.12 5.21 -1.87
CA CYS A 75 7.31 5.38 -0.44
C CYS A 75 6.96 4.08 0.29
N GLU A 76 7.98 3.40 0.77
CA GLU A 76 7.85 2.24 1.64
C GLU A 76 7.83 2.69 3.09
N THR A 77 6.91 2.14 3.86
CA THR A 77 6.76 2.46 5.28
C THR A 77 6.95 1.23 6.14
N MET A 78 7.68 1.37 7.22
CA MET A 78 7.79 0.37 8.27
C MET A 78 7.46 1.01 9.62
N VAL A 79 6.63 0.33 10.41
CA VAL A 79 6.29 0.76 11.77
C VAL A 79 6.74 -0.28 12.80
N THR A 80 7.19 0.21 13.94
CA THR A 80 7.51 -0.61 15.12
C THR A 80 7.26 0.22 16.38
N THR A 81 7.55 -0.30 17.55
CA THR A 81 7.36 0.40 18.82
C THR A 81 7.97 1.79 18.78
N ASN A 82 7.12 2.80 18.90
CA ASN A 82 7.45 4.23 18.92
C ASN A 82 8.31 4.72 17.74
N ARG A 83 8.26 4.05 16.58
CA ARG A 83 9.05 4.43 15.41
C ARG A 83 8.33 4.16 14.09
N ILE A 84 8.48 5.10 13.17
CA ILE A 84 8.09 5.00 11.76
C ILE A 84 9.35 5.23 10.94
N VAL A 85 9.55 4.41 9.92
CA VAL A 85 10.62 4.57 8.93
C VAL A 85 9.97 4.73 7.56
N LEU A 86 10.32 5.80 6.86
CA LEU A 86 9.92 6.09 5.49
C LEU A 86 11.16 5.97 4.59
N ALA A 87 11.10 5.13 3.59
CA ALA A 87 12.22 4.92 2.66
C ALA A 87 11.72 4.84 1.23
N GLY A 88 12.58 5.18 0.26
CA GLY A 88 12.26 5.05 -1.15
C GLY A 88 12.64 6.26 -1.98
N GLU A 89 12.05 6.36 -3.16
CA GLU A 89 12.40 7.36 -4.16
C GLU A 89 11.20 8.24 -4.51
N VAL A 90 11.44 9.53 -4.70
CA VAL A 90 10.41 10.49 -5.06
C VAL A 90 10.89 11.42 -6.18
N ARG A 91 9.97 11.76 -7.08
CA ARG A 91 10.13 12.83 -8.08
C ARG A 91 8.91 13.74 -7.98
N GLY A 92 9.09 14.95 -7.51
CA GLY A 92 8.02 15.90 -7.30
C GLY A 92 8.53 17.29 -6.93
N PRO A 93 7.65 18.20 -6.51
CA PRO A 93 8.01 19.60 -6.31
C PRO A 93 8.94 19.78 -5.11
N ASN A 94 9.96 20.60 -5.29
CA ASN A 94 10.92 20.96 -4.25
C ASN A 94 10.29 21.71 -3.04
N SER A 95 9.04 22.09 -3.14
CA SER A 95 8.29 22.73 -2.04
C SER A 95 7.91 21.77 -0.92
N ILE A 96 7.96 20.46 -1.14
CA ILE A 96 7.70 19.46 -0.12
C ILE A 96 8.97 19.27 0.72
N THR A 97 8.85 19.59 1.98
CA THR A 97 9.97 19.51 2.93
C THR A 97 9.86 18.24 3.78
N HIS A 98 10.99 17.78 4.35
CA HIS A 98 11.00 16.68 5.32
C HIS A 98 9.99 16.89 6.46
N LYS A 99 9.87 18.12 6.94
CA LYS A 99 8.90 18.45 7.98
C LYS A 99 7.46 18.19 7.54
N MET A 100 7.09 18.51 6.30
CA MET A 100 5.75 18.25 5.78
C MET A 100 5.49 16.75 5.67
N ILE A 101 6.49 15.97 5.26
CA ILE A 101 6.41 14.51 5.19
C ILE A 101 6.16 13.92 6.59
N GLU A 102 6.93 14.35 7.59
CA GLU A 102 6.76 13.92 8.99
C GLU A 102 5.39 14.30 9.55
N GLU A 103 4.94 15.54 9.31
CA GLU A 103 3.62 16.02 9.74
C GLU A 103 2.49 15.20 9.10
N THR A 104 2.61 14.87 7.82
CA THR A 104 1.64 14.04 7.10
C THR A 104 1.58 12.62 7.66
N ALA A 105 2.73 11.98 7.87
CA ALA A 105 2.79 10.66 8.48
C ALA A 105 2.20 10.66 9.91
N ARG A 106 2.48 11.69 10.68
CA ARG A 106 1.97 11.87 12.04
C ARG A 106 0.46 12.07 12.08
N GLU A 107 -0.09 12.84 11.14
CA GLU A 107 -1.53 13.05 11.05
C GLU A 107 -2.25 11.75 10.62
N ALA A 108 -1.69 10.95 9.70
CA ALA A 108 -2.22 9.64 9.35
C ALA A 108 -2.33 8.71 10.58
N VAL A 109 -1.29 8.67 11.42
CA VAL A 109 -1.30 7.89 12.68
C VAL A 109 -2.37 8.40 13.65
N LYS A 110 -2.57 9.72 13.71
CA LYS A 110 -3.58 10.36 14.55
C LYS A 110 -5.00 10.05 14.07
N GLU A 111 -5.24 10.08 12.75
CA GLU A 111 -6.54 9.72 12.15
C GLU A 111 -6.93 8.27 12.44
N ILE A 112 -5.96 7.35 12.48
CA ILE A 112 -6.17 5.95 12.90
C ILE A 112 -6.54 5.86 14.39
N GLY A 113 -6.15 6.85 15.21
CA GLY A 113 -6.47 6.93 16.62
C GLY A 113 -5.40 6.33 17.54
N TYR A 114 -4.13 6.28 17.14
CA TYR A 114 -3.06 5.78 17.96
C TYR A 114 -2.63 6.79 19.04
N GLU A 115 -3.06 6.53 20.28
CA GLU A 115 -2.78 7.32 21.50
C GLU A 115 -2.39 6.43 22.67
N GLN A 116 -1.59 5.39 22.43
CA GLN A 116 -1.23 4.42 23.46
C GLN A 116 0.26 4.45 23.78
N ASP A 117 0.60 3.92 24.95
CA ASP A 117 2.00 3.71 25.31
C ASP A 117 2.69 2.82 24.27
N GLY A 118 3.87 3.25 23.82
CA GLY A 118 4.64 2.53 22.81
C GLY A 118 4.32 2.88 21.37
N PHE A 119 3.19 3.55 21.07
CA PHE A 119 2.91 4.12 19.76
C PHE A 119 1.86 5.23 19.86
N HIS A 120 2.31 6.47 19.80
CA HIS A 120 1.44 7.63 19.97
C HIS A 120 1.78 8.68 18.92
N TRP A 121 0.77 9.19 18.22
CA TRP A 121 0.95 10.14 17.12
C TRP A 121 1.79 11.38 17.48
N LYS A 122 1.72 11.88 18.73
CA LYS A 122 2.53 13.04 19.16
C LYS A 122 4.01 12.72 19.32
N ASN A 123 4.34 11.51 19.79
CA ASN A 123 5.65 11.18 20.33
C ASN A 123 6.41 10.17 19.45
N VAL A 124 5.74 9.53 18.50
CA VAL A 124 6.38 8.57 17.60
C VAL A 124 7.54 9.22 16.85
N SER A 125 8.68 8.57 16.86
CA SER A 125 9.86 9.01 16.09
C SER A 125 9.66 8.65 14.62
N ILE A 126 9.97 9.59 13.72
CA ILE A 126 9.86 9.39 12.28
C ILE A 126 11.22 9.59 11.65
N ASP A 127 11.74 8.55 11.00
CA ASP A 127 13.00 8.58 10.26
C ASP A 127 12.66 8.56 8.76
N THR A 128 13.15 9.55 8.02
CA THR A 128 12.86 9.71 6.60
C THR A 128 14.13 9.50 5.78
N PHE A 129 14.10 8.44 4.96
CA PHE A 129 15.14 8.07 3.99
C PHE A 129 14.61 8.17 2.55
N LEU A 130 13.66 9.06 2.32
CA LEU A 130 13.19 9.37 0.97
C LEU A 130 14.24 10.24 0.26
N HIS A 131 14.58 9.86 -0.96
CA HIS A 131 15.54 10.58 -1.79
C HIS A 131 15.01 10.79 -3.22
N SER A 132 15.69 11.59 -4.02
CA SER A 132 15.30 11.84 -5.41
C SER A 132 15.39 10.56 -6.23
N GLN A 133 14.40 10.35 -7.11
CA GLN A 133 14.38 9.22 -8.04
C GLN A 133 15.68 9.13 -8.84
N SER A 134 16.21 7.92 -8.99
CA SER A 134 17.41 7.67 -9.77
C SER A 134 17.20 7.97 -11.26
N ALA A 135 18.27 8.40 -11.95
CA ALA A 135 18.21 8.69 -13.38
C ALA A 135 17.89 7.44 -14.21
N ASP A 136 18.33 6.27 -13.77
CA ASP A 136 18.11 5.00 -14.46
C ASP A 136 16.65 4.59 -14.43
N ILE A 137 15.98 4.73 -13.29
CA ILE A 137 14.53 4.50 -13.14
C ILE A 137 13.77 5.52 -13.98
N ALA A 138 14.14 6.79 -13.92
CA ALA A 138 13.49 7.84 -14.74
C ALA A 138 13.56 7.51 -16.23
N MET A 139 14.71 7.05 -16.76
CA MET A 139 14.84 6.62 -18.15
C MET A 139 13.97 5.42 -18.51
N GLY A 140 13.73 4.50 -17.57
CA GLY A 140 12.92 3.31 -17.78
C GLY A 140 11.42 3.61 -17.82
N VAL A 141 11.00 4.63 -17.08
CA VAL A 141 9.58 4.97 -16.86
C VAL A 141 9.12 6.10 -17.77
N ASP A 142 9.98 7.09 -18.04
CA ASP A 142 9.59 8.26 -18.82
C ASP A 142 9.32 7.92 -20.29
N ALA A 143 8.22 8.44 -20.82
CA ALA A 143 7.92 8.39 -22.25
C ALA A 143 8.90 9.29 -23.01
N VAL A 144 9.67 8.73 -23.94
CA VAL A 144 10.62 9.48 -24.79
C VAL A 144 10.31 9.20 -26.26
N GLY A 145 9.89 10.22 -26.98
CA GLY A 145 9.54 10.13 -28.40
C GLY A 145 8.27 9.31 -28.62
N ASN A 146 8.37 8.19 -29.38
CA ASN A 146 7.25 7.29 -29.67
C ASN A 146 7.15 6.10 -28.69
N LYS A 147 7.85 6.17 -27.55
CA LYS A 147 7.86 5.11 -26.56
C LYS A 147 6.83 5.41 -25.48
N ASP A 148 5.93 4.48 -25.21
CA ASP A 148 4.98 4.57 -24.12
C ASP A 148 5.70 4.55 -22.76
N GLU A 149 5.04 5.07 -21.71
CA GLU A 149 5.53 4.98 -20.36
C GLU A 149 5.77 3.51 -19.96
N GLY A 150 6.91 3.26 -19.34
CA GLY A 150 7.25 1.94 -18.82
C GLY A 150 6.74 1.70 -17.41
N ALA A 151 6.63 0.44 -17.00
CA ALA A 151 6.37 0.08 -15.62
C ALA A 151 7.58 0.45 -14.74
N GLY A 152 7.31 1.09 -13.60
CA GLY A 152 8.34 1.65 -12.72
C GLY A 152 8.80 0.75 -11.58
N ASP A 153 8.26 -0.46 -11.45
CA ASP A 153 8.50 -1.36 -10.32
C ASP A 153 9.53 -2.47 -10.60
N GLN A 154 10.43 -2.26 -11.57
CA GLN A 154 11.32 -3.29 -12.09
C GLN A 154 12.68 -3.37 -11.38
N GLY A 155 12.87 -2.73 -10.28
CA GLY A 155 14.11 -2.78 -9.50
C GLY A 155 14.44 -1.47 -8.81
N ILE A 156 15.58 -1.51 -8.11
CA ILE A 156 16.10 -0.39 -7.32
C ILE A 156 17.26 0.23 -8.09
#